data_36b8fe6dc97a0a780c236e0133bd4161
#
_entry.id   36b8fe6dc97a0a780c236e0133bd4161
#
_cell.length_a   1.000
_cell.length_b   1.000
_cell.length_c   1.000
_cell.angle_alpha   90.00
_cell.angle_beta   90.00
_cell.angle_gamma   90.00
#
_symmetry.space_group_name_H-M   'P 1'
#
loop_
_entity.id
_entity.type
_entity.pdbx_description
1 polymer ?
#
loop_
_entity_poly.entity_id
_entity_poly.type
_entity_poly.pdbx_seq_one_letter_code
_entity_poly.pdbx_strand_id
1 'polypeptide(L)'
;EVINTAIDNAKTEERSWPTVQYLWDGHPILDWFSDRAEIFFPENSAPICKFQGRIKEGEVAVLLHGAIPNEIGAPIVDSWRVVYVSEGRVSKQETVGEFLNQTKLSGNTPNNGEPDMMLAEFSLKPAVDAFQSFLVSVRNKREIEIEADLNVALERMSNFEARFRKELVLKFGEQPQSEAEKTSQQSRSQRLRDSRSLEIDQLFDDWSSWYERTRKMVDDPNPYVEIKAVFVG
;
A
#
# COMPACT_ATOMS: atom_id res chain seq x y z
N GLU A 1 22.24 -8.02 8.48
CA GLU A 1 23.58 -8.31 9.06
C GLU A 1 23.43 -8.94 10.44
N VAL A 2 22.79 -8.26 11.42
CA VAL A 2 22.55 -8.77 12.78
C VAL A 2 21.83 -10.11 12.82
N ILE A 3 20.80 -10.31 11.97
CA ILE A 3 20.02 -11.55 11.92
C ILE A 3 20.86 -12.71 11.39
N ASN A 4 21.62 -12.50 10.32
CA ASN A 4 22.47 -13.55 9.76
C ASN A 4 23.54 -13.98 10.76
N THR A 5 24.14 -13.03 11.47
CA THR A 5 25.10 -13.32 12.54
C THR A 5 24.47 -14.12 13.69
N ALA A 6 23.24 -13.79 14.07
CA ALA A 6 22.50 -14.53 15.11
C ALA A 6 22.15 -15.97 14.69
N ILE A 7 21.81 -16.19 13.41
CA ILE A 7 21.54 -17.51 12.84
C ILE A 7 22.83 -18.33 12.79
N ASP A 8 23.94 -17.75 12.37
CA ASP A 8 25.22 -18.44 12.28
C ASP A 8 25.78 -18.81 13.67
N ASN A 9 25.61 -17.91 14.65
CA ASN A 9 25.94 -18.20 16.04
C ASN A 9 25.08 -19.34 16.61
N ALA A 10 23.77 -19.35 16.33
CA ALA A 10 22.88 -20.42 16.78
C ALA A 10 23.27 -21.79 16.18
N LYS A 11 23.69 -21.83 14.92
CA LYS A 11 24.18 -23.04 14.28
C LYS A 11 25.50 -23.53 14.91
N THR A 12 26.39 -22.60 15.24
CA THR A 12 27.70 -22.92 15.84
C THR A 12 27.52 -23.44 17.27
N GLU A 13 26.53 -22.94 18.02
CA GLU A 13 26.25 -23.35 19.38
C GLU A 13 25.27 -24.55 19.49
N GLU A 14 24.96 -25.20 18.35
CA GLU A 14 24.00 -26.32 18.26
C GLU A 14 22.63 -26.01 18.89
N ARG A 15 22.21 -24.75 18.93
CA ARG A 15 20.92 -24.32 19.45
C ARG A 15 19.83 -24.47 18.39
N SER A 16 18.67 -24.93 18.83
CA SER A 16 17.50 -25.07 17.94
C SER A 16 16.94 -23.72 17.47
N TRP A 17 17.17 -22.63 18.21
CA TRP A 17 16.63 -21.30 17.93
C TRP A 17 17.67 -20.21 18.12
N PRO A 18 17.76 -19.24 17.20
CA PRO A 18 18.61 -18.07 17.39
C PRO A 18 18.10 -17.20 18.55
N THR A 19 19.02 -16.49 19.23
CA THR A 19 18.68 -15.56 20.31
C THR A 19 17.95 -14.30 19.82
N VAL A 20 18.03 -14.00 18.51
CA VAL A 20 17.35 -12.91 17.84
C VAL A 20 16.38 -13.50 16.82
N GLN A 21 15.13 -13.13 16.90
CA GLN A 21 14.09 -13.54 15.94
C GLN A 21 13.75 -12.37 15.02
N TYR A 22 13.54 -12.67 13.75
CA TYR A 22 13.03 -11.70 12.79
C TYR A 22 11.51 -11.67 12.87
N LEU A 23 10.95 -10.48 13.10
CA LEU A 23 9.51 -10.27 13.07
C LEU A 23 9.13 -9.85 11.63
N TRP A 24 8.43 -10.73 10.92
CA TRP A 24 7.85 -10.45 9.60
C TRP A 24 6.38 -10.00 9.76
N ASP A 25 5.82 -9.42 8.72
CA ASP A 25 4.46 -8.91 8.68
C ASP A 25 3.46 -9.98 9.04
N GLY A 26 2.98 -10.61 9.56
CA GLY A 26 2.14 -11.77 9.92
C GLY A 26 2.76 -12.63 11.01
N HIS A 27 3.74 -12.09 11.73
CA HIS A 27 4.29 -12.82 12.87
C HIS A 27 3.28 -12.79 14.03
N PRO A 28 2.94 -13.93 14.66
CA PRO A 28 1.91 -13.99 15.71
C PRO A 28 2.11 -13.03 16.89
N ILE A 29 3.35 -12.65 17.18
CA ILE A 29 3.65 -11.63 18.20
C ILE A 29 3.14 -10.24 17.78
N LEU A 30 3.23 -9.90 16.50
CA LEU A 30 2.72 -8.61 15.99
C LEU A 30 1.20 -8.57 16.07
N ASP A 31 0.52 -9.65 15.69
CA ASP A 31 -0.94 -9.78 15.83
C ASP A 31 -1.35 -9.62 17.29
N TRP A 32 -0.65 -10.30 18.19
CA TRP A 32 -0.91 -10.18 19.61
C TRP A 32 -0.72 -8.74 20.15
N PHE A 33 0.32 -8.03 19.69
CA PHE A 33 0.52 -6.63 20.05
C PHE A 33 -0.56 -5.72 19.47
N SER A 34 -0.99 -5.96 18.23
CA SER A 34 -2.08 -5.20 17.58
C SER A 34 -3.39 -5.39 18.35
N ASP A 35 -3.78 -6.62 18.66
CA ASP A 35 -4.97 -6.93 19.47
C ASP A 35 -4.94 -6.21 20.83
N ARG A 36 -3.77 -6.18 21.46
CA ARG A 36 -3.61 -5.47 22.75
C ARG A 36 -3.69 -3.97 22.58
N ALA A 37 -3.11 -3.41 21.53
CA ALA A 37 -3.19 -1.98 21.24
C ALA A 37 -4.65 -1.55 21.00
N GLU A 38 -5.44 -2.32 20.27
CA GLU A 38 -6.86 -2.06 20.02
C GLU A 38 -7.69 -2.03 21.31
N ILE A 39 -7.35 -2.83 22.30
CA ILE A 39 -8.03 -2.80 23.61
C ILE A 39 -7.76 -1.47 24.34
N PHE A 40 -6.54 -0.95 24.25
CA PHE A 40 -6.15 0.28 24.94
C PHE A 40 -6.49 1.55 24.14
N PHE A 41 -6.50 1.47 22.83
CA PHE A 41 -6.77 2.58 21.92
C PHE A 41 -7.95 2.22 21.02
N PRO A 42 -9.19 2.40 21.52
CA PRO A 42 -10.39 2.11 20.74
C PRO A 42 -10.39 2.94 19.44
N GLU A 43 -11.12 2.42 18.44
CA GLU A 43 -11.30 3.10 17.16
C GLU A 43 -11.65 4.58 17.34
N ASN A 44 -11.07 5.45 16.54
CA ASN A 44 -11.22 6.90 16.57
C ASN A 44 -10.61 7.60 17.81
N SER A 45 -9.71 6.96 18.53
CA SER A 45 -8.92 7.60 19.57
C SER A 45 -7.43 7.54 19.25
N ALA A 46 -6.70 8.62 19.55
CA ALA A 46 -5.25 8.69 19.40
C ALA A 46 -4.62 9.09 20.74
N PRO A 47 -3.54 8.42 21.19
CA PRO A 47 -2.86 8.80 22.41
C PRO A 47 -2.21 10.17 22.27
N ILE A 48 -2.30 10.98 23.34
CA ILE A 48 -1.60 12.25 23.45
C ILE A 48 -0.52 12.10 24.53
N CYS A 49 0.73 12.34 24.13
CA CYS A 49 1.89 12.15 24.98
C CYS A 49 2.64 13.48 25.16
N LYS A 50 3.08 13.76 26.38
CA LYS A 50 3.98 14.90 26.64
C LYS A 50 5.43 14.46 26.43
N PHE A 51 6.13 15.17 25.54
CA PHE A 51 7.48 14.83 25.10
C PHE A 51 8.48 15.93 25.44
N GLN A 52 8.61 16.19 26.74
CA GLN A 52 9.45 17.28 27.23
C GLN A 52 10.94 17.10 26.85
N GLY A 53 11.52 18.14 26.29
CA GLY A 53 12.93 18.17 25.90
C GLY A 53 13.29 17.46 24.61
N ARG A 54 12.31 16.88 23.92
CA ARG A 54 12.51 16.22 22.61
C ARG A 54 11.74 16.88 21.48
N ILE A 55 10.64 17.50 21.81
CA ILE A 55 9.89 18.43 20.98
C ILE A 55 10.02 19.80 21.64
N LYS A 56 10.09 20.84 20.86
CA LYS A 56 10.22 22.21 21.38
C LYS A 56 8.97 22.59 22.16
N GLU A 57 9.13 23.34 23.22
CA GLU A 57 8.02 23.87 24.00
C GLU A 57 7.10 24.73 23.11
N GLY A 58 5.79 24.44 23.14
CA GLY A 58 4.79 25.06 22.28
C GLY A 58 4.70 24.49 20.86
N GLU A 59 5.44 23.42 20.55
CA GLU A 59 5.34 22.67 19.29
C GLU A 59 4.63 21.34 19.54
N VAL A 60 3.80 20.93 18.57
CA VAL A 60 3.09 19.65 18.58
C VAL A 60 3.51 18.84 17.37
N ALA A 61 3.89 17.60 17.57
CA ALA A 61 4.14 16.64 16.49
C ALA A 61 2.97 15.64 16.38
N VAL A 62 2.33 15.60 15.23
CA VAL A 62 1.18 14.74 14.96
C VAL A 62 1.62 13.61 14.05
N LEU A 63 1.50 12.35 14.50
CA LEU A 63 1.73 11.16 13.71
C LEU A 63 0.47 10.82 12.93
N LEU A 64 0.58 10.86 11.62
CA LEU A 64 -0.51 10.66 10.68
C LEU A 64 -0.23 9.46 9.78
N HIS A 65 -1.25 8.70 9.53
CA HIS A 65 -1.31 7.67 8.50
C HIS A 65 -2.35 8.05 7.45
N GLY A 66 -2.05 7.82 6.20
CA GLY A 66 -2.99 8.08 5.12
C GLY A 66 -2.84 7.11 3.98
N ALA A 67 -3.99 6.73 3.42
CA ALA A 67 -4.06 5.79 2.33
C ALA A 67 -4.98 6.29 1.21
N ILE A 68 -4.63 5.93 -0.02
CA ILE A 68 -5.48 6.12 -1.21
C ILE A 68 -5.65 4.75 -1.84
N PRO A 69 -6.87 4.19 -1.83
CA PRO A 69 -7.13 2.88 -2.39
C PRO A 69 -7.28 2.93 -3.92
N ASN A 70 -7.16 1.75 -4.55
CA ASN A 70 -7.59 1.53 -5.92
C ASN A 70 -9.10 1.20 -5.97
N GLU A 71 -9.62 0.93 -7.17
CA GLU A 71 -11.03 0.58 -7.38
C GLU A 71 -11.48 -0.73 -6.70
N ILE A 72 -10.53 -1.59 -6.31
CA ILE A 72 -10.82 -2.84 -5.58
C ILE A 72 -10.55 -2.73 -4.07
N GLY A 73 -10.24 -1.53 -3.56
CA GLY A 73 -10.03 -1.27 -2.14
C GLY A 73 -8.61 -1.53 -1.60
N ALA A 74 -7.66 -1.93 -2.45
CA ALA A 74 -6.27 -2.12 -2.01
C ALA A 74 -5.52 -0.78 -1.99
N PRO A 75 -4.71 -0.48 -0.97
CA PRO A 75 -3.98 0.78 -0.88
C PRO A 75 -2.87 0.84 -1.95
N ILE A 76 -2.95 1.82 -2.84
CA ILE A 76 -1.88 2.13 -3.79
C ILE A 76 -0.90 3.15 -3.21
N VAL A 77 -1.42 4.13 -2.49
CA VAL A 77 -0.63 5.05 -1.70
C VAL A 77 -0.89 4.72 -0.25
N ASP A 78 0.17 4.43 0.47
CA ASP A 78 0.19 4.22 1.91
C ASP A 78 1.35 5.03 2.45
N SER A 79 1.08 5.97 3.35
CA SER A 79 2.09 6.88 3.83
C SER A 79 1.90 7.23 5.29
N TRP A 80 3.02 7.21 6.01
CA TRP A 80 3.13 7.60 7.40
C TRP A 80 4.03 8.83 7.51
N ARG A 81 3.54 9.88 8.17
CA ARG A 81 4.29 11.11 8.38
C ARG A 81 4.09 11.66 9.78
N VAL A 82 5.10 12.37 10.25
CA VAL A 82 5.00 13.22 11.42
C VAL A 82 5.00 14.67 10.96
N VAL A 83 3.94 15.38 11.33
CA VAL A 83 3.76 16.80 10.99
C VAL A 83 3.91 17.62 12.26
N TYR A 84 4.83 18.57 12.25
CA TYR A 84 5.06 19.48 13.37
C TYR A 84 4.28 20.77 13.15
N VAL A 85 3.58 21.18 14.19
CA VAL A 85 2.79 22.42 14.20
C VAL A 85 3.27 23.29 15.36
N SER A 86 3.58 24.53 15.07
CA SER A 86 3.94 25.57 16.04
C SER A 86 3.11 26.82 15.75
N GLU A 87 2.49 27.40 16.76
CA GLU A 87 1.64 28.59 16.62
C GLU A 87 0.56 28.48 15.53
N GLY A 88 -0.02 27.26 15.37
CA GLY A 88 -1.05 26.98 14.36
C GLY A 88 -0.53 26.88 12.91
N ARG A 89 0.79 26.85 12.70
CA ARG A 89 1.42 26.70 11.39
C ARG A 89 2.29 25.45 11.35
N VAL A 90 2.29 24.78 10.20
CA VAL A 90 3.18 23.65 9.98
C VAL A 90 4.62 24.16 9.88
N SER A 91 5.47 23.69 10.79
CA SER A 91 6.90 24.05 10.84
C SER A 91 7.75 23.05 10.04
N LYS A 92 7.39 21.75 10.08
CA LYS A 92 8.16 20.66 9.48
C LYS A 92 7.28 19.44 9.19
N GLN A 93 7.69 18.66 8.22
CA GLN A 93 7.17 17.29 8.00
C GLN A 93 8.36 16.34 7.85
N GLU A 94 8.27 15.16 8.46
CA GLU A 94 9.31 14.15 8.37
C GLU A 94 8.74 12.72 8.33
N THR A 95 9.59 11.78 7.99
CA THR A 95 9.24 10.35 8.06
C THR A 95 9.21 9.87 9.52
N VAL A 96 8.47 8.79 9.76
CA VAL A 96 8.44 8.15 11.10
C VAL A 96 9.84 7.72 11.54
N GLY A 97 10.67 7.22 10.61
CA GLY A 97 12.05 6.83 10.91
C GLY A 97 12.91 8.00 11.36
N GLU A 98 12.79 9.17 10.73
CA GLU A 98 13.49 10.39 11.13
C GLU A 98 13.02 10.86 12.51
N PHE A 99 11.71 10.84 12.76
CA PHE A 99 11.13 11.15 14.05
C PHE A 99 11.66 10.24 15.17
N LEU A 100 11.63 8.94 14.97
CA LEU A 100 12.14 7.97 15.94
C LEU A 100 13.63 8.16 16.24
N ASN A 101 14.42 8.45 15.21
CA ASN A 101 15.85 8.70 15.37
C ASN A 101 16.15 10.00 16.14
N GLN A 102 15.41 11.07 15.86
CA GLN A 102 15.59 12.36 16.52
C GLN A 102 15.11 12.33 17.98
N THR A 103 13.96 11.75 18.22
CA THR A 103 13.35 11.66 19.55
C THR A 103 13.95 10.53 20.40
N LYS A 104 14.73 9.63 19.78
CA LYS A 104 15.26 8.41 20.43
C LYS A 104 14.17 7.66 21.19
N LEU A 105 13.03 7.49 20.56
CA LEU A 105 11.84 6.83 21.10
C LEU A 105 12.07 5.31 21.15
N SER A 106 13.18 4.90 21.72
CA SER A 106 13.50 3.49 21.98
C SER A 106 13.59 3.26 23.47
N GLY A 107 12.74 2.40 23.97
CA GLY A 107 12.73 2.02 25.38
C GLY A 107 11.83 2.90 26.26
N ASN A 108 12.04 2.85 27.56
CA ASN A 108 11.25 3.55 28.57
C ASN A 108 11.41 5.08 28.47
N THR A 109 10.67 5.70 27.58
CA THR A 109 10.50 7.15 27.59
C THR A 109 9.27 7.46 28.45
N PRO A 110 9.45 7.99 29.65
CA PRO A 110 8.31 8.29 30.51
C PRO A 110 7.49 9.42 29.90
N ASN A 111 6.18 9.27 29.91
CA ASN A 111 5.23 10.35 29.62
C ASN A 111 5.16 11.23 30.87
N ASN A 112 5.98 12.26 30.93
CA ASN A 112 6.16 13.09 32.12
C ASN A 112 5.18 14.27 32.15
N GLY A 113 4.03 14.07 32.77
CA GLY A 113 3.05 15.11 33.05
C GLY A 113 1.85 15.11 32.11
N GLU A 114 0.94 16.03 32.37
CA GLU A 114 -0.27 16.19 31.56
C GLU A 114 0.07 17.00 30.30
N PRO A 115 -0.34 16.53 29.10
CA PRO A 115 -0.16 17.29 27.86
C PRO A 115 -1.14 18.47 27.81
N ASP A 116 -0.74 19.55 27.15
CA ASP A 116 -1.66 20.65 26.84
C ASP A 116 -2.66 20.21 25.76
N MET A 117 -3.87 19.88 26.21
CA MET A 117 -4.95 19.39 25.34
C MET A 117 -5.43 20.45 24.36
N MET A 118 -5.45 21.74 24.76
CA MET A 118 -5.89 22.82 23.89
C MET A 118 -4.91 23.05 22.74
N LEU A 119 -3.61 23.03 23.06
CA LEU A 119 -2.56 23.12 22.05
C LEU A 119 -2.58 21.94 21.10
N ALA A 120 -2.78 20.73 21.63
CA ALA A 120 -2.92 19.52 20.82
C ALA A 120 -4.09 19.65 19.83
N GLU A 121 -5.29 19.96 20.32
CA GLU A 121 -6.51 20.07 19.50
C GLU A 121 -6.35 21.17 18.43
N PHE A 122 -5.83 22.33 18.80
CA PHE A 122 -5.60 23.43 17.86
C PHE A 122 -4.63 23.05 16.72
N SER A 123 -3.71 22.14 16.99
CA SER A 123 -2.70 21.70 16.03
C SER A 123 -3.15 20.61 15.07
N LEU A 124 -4.27 19.90 15.36
CA LEU A 124 -4.73 18.78 14.53
C LEU A 124 -5.11 19.19 13.12
N LYS A 125 -5.95 20.22 12.99
CA LYS A 125 -6.45 20.66 11.69
C LYS A 125 -5.31 21.09 10.74
N PRO A 126 -4.39 21.98 11.12
CA PRO A 126 -3.25 22.34 10.27
C PRO A 126 -2.39 21.14 9.86
N ALA A 127 -2.20 20.17 10.79
CA ALA A 127 -1.42 18.97 10.51
C ALA A 127 -2.11 18.09 9.47
N VAL A 128 -3.43 17.85 9.62
CA VAL A 128 -4.22 17.03 8.69
C VAL A 128 -4.26 17.68 7.31
N ASP A 129 -4.56 18.99 7.22
CA ASP A 129 -4.62 19.72 5.95
C ASP A 129 -3.29 19.66 5.18
N ALA A 130 -2.18 19.79 5.89
CA ALA A 130 -0.85 19.69 5.30
C ALA A 130 -0.51 18.27 4.84
N PHE A 131 -0.92 17.27 5.61
CA PHE A 131 -0.72 15.87 5.24
C PHE A 131 -1.59 15.45 4.07
N GLN A 132 -2.85 15.90 4.00
CA GLN A 132 -3.71 15.68 2.83
C GLN A 132 -3.09 16.28 1.56
N SER A 133 -2.56 17.50 1.65
CA SER A 133 -1.85 18.13 0.53
C SER A 133 -0.63 17.32 0.09
N PHE A 134 0.11 16.74 1.04
CA PHE A 134 1.21 15.83 0.76
C PHE A 134 0.72 14.56 0.05
N LEU A 135 -0.33 13.90 0.55
CA LEU A 135 -0.90 12.69 -0.07
C LEU A 135 -1.37 12.94 -1.51
N VAL A 136 -2.02 14.08 -1.77
CA VAL A 136 -2.39 14.48 -3.13
C VAL A 136 -1.15 14.62 -4.03
N SER A 137 -0.06 15.18 -3.51
CA SER A 137 1.19 15.27 -4.28
C SER A 137 1.81 13.91 -4.59
N VAL A 138 1.75 12.97 -3.65
CA VAL A 138 2.20 11.58 -3.84
C VAL A 138 1.31 10.84 -4.82
N ARG A 139 -0.02 11.01 -4.71
CA ARG A 139 -1.00 10.48 -5.65
C ARG A 139 -0.66 10.88 -7.08
N ASN A 140 -0.48 12.17 -7.34
CA ASN A 140 -0.21 12.68 -8.69
C ASN A 140 1.08 12.08 -9.29
N LYS A 141 2.12 11.91 -8.48
CA LYS A 141 3.34 11.25 -8.93
C LYS A 141 3.10 9.76 -9.25
N ARG A 142 2.38 9.08 -8.36
CA ARG A 142 2.10 7.66 -8.50
C ARG A 142 1.19 7.38 -9.69
N GLU A 143 0.26 8.27 -10.00
CA GLU A 143 -0.63 8.17 -11.16
C GLU A 143 0.15 8.15 -12.48
N ILE A 144 1.15 9.02 -12.63
CA ILE A 144 2.02 9.04 -13.80
C ILE A 144 2.82 7.72 -13.93
N GLU A 145 3.34 7.20 -12.84
CA GLU A 145 4.06 5.92 -12.82
C GLU A 145 3.13 4.75 -13.20
N ILE A 146 1.92 4.73 -12.63
CA ILE A 146 0.92 3.69 -12.90
C ILE A 146 0.49 3.73 -14.36
N GLU A 147 0.24 4.90 -14.93
CA GLU A 147 -0.15 5.03 -16.33
C GLU A 147 0.94 4.49 -17.27
N ALA A 148 2.20 4.79 -16.99
CA ALA A 148 3.32 4.26 -17.75
C ALA A 148 3.41 2.72 -17.65
N ASP A 149 3.31 2.17 -16.42
CA ASP A 149 3.33 0.73 -16.19
C ASP A 149 2.12 0.02 -16.83
N LEU A 150 0.95 0.66 -16.77
CA LEU A 150 -0.28 0.14 -17.37
C LEU A 150 -0.14 0.00 -18.89
N ASN A 151 0.36 1.02 -19.56
CA ASN A 151 0.57 1.00 -21.01
C ASN A 151 1.52 -0.13 -21.43
N VAL A 152 2.63 -0.32 -20.69
CA VAL A 152 3.58 -1.42 -20.95
C VAL A 152 2.94 -2.79 -20.73
N ALA A 153 2.12 -2.94 -19.70
CA ALA A 153 1.44 -4.19 -19.41
C ALA A 153 0.39 -4.52 -20.47
N LEU A 154 -0.44 -3.56 -20.86
CA LEU A 154 -1.45 -3.73 -21.92
C LEU A 154 -0.81 -4.08 -23.27
N GLU A 155 0.32 -3.46 -23.62
CA GLU A 155 1.08 -3.82 -24.82
C GLU A 155 1.56 -5.28 -24.76
N ARG A 156 2.10 -5.73 -23.61
CA ARG A 156 2.49 -7.14 -23.43
C ARG A 156 1.30 -8.09 -23.55
N MET A 157 0.17 -7.73 -22.97
CA MET A 157 -1.06 -8.53 -23.07
C MET A 157 -1.52 -8.65 -24.51
N SER A 158 -1.56 -7.56 -25.27
CA SER A 158 -1.89 -7.56 -26.70
C SER A 158 -0.94 -8.46 -27.50
N ASN A 159 0.35 -8.45 -27.19
CA ASN A 159 1.33 -9.34 -27.83
C ASN A 159 1.08 -10.80 -27.50
N PHE A 160 0.68 -11.15 -26.26
CA PHE A 160 0.31 -12.50 -25.88
C PHE A 160 -0.98 -12.95 -26.60
N GLU A 161 -2.01 -12.12 -26.63
CA GLU A 161 -3.23 -12.36 -27.36
C GLU A 161 -2.96 -12.67 -28.83
N ALA A 162 -2.14 -11.84 -29.49
CA ALA A 162 -1.75 -12.07 -30.90
C ALA A 162 -1.04 -13.42 -31.10
N ARG A 163 -0.22 -13.88 -30.15
CA ARG A 163 0.40 -15.21 -30.20
C ARG A 163 -0.63 -16.32 -30.06
N PHE A 164 -1.54 -16.23 -29.10
CA PHE A 164 -2.60 -17.22 -28.93
C PHE A 164 -3.50 -17.33 -30.16
N ARG A 165 -3.84 -16.19 -30.77
CA ARG A 165 -4.61 -16.16 -32.04
C ARG A 165 -3.86 -16.81 -33.18
N LYS A 166 -2.54 -16.59 -33.32
CA LYS A 166 -1.70 -17.28 -34.31
C LYS A 166 -1.66 -18.78 -34.10
N GLU A 167 -1.49 -19.25 -32.85
CA GLU A 167 -1.52 -20.68 -32.54
C GLU A 167 -2.87 -21.30 -32.85
N LEU A 168 -3.97 -20.57 -32.60
CA LEU A 168 -5.30 -21.01 -32.92
C LEU A 168 -5.45 -21.22 -34.45
N VAL A 169 -4.97 -20.26 -35.26
CA VAL A 169 -4.98 -20.36 -36.72
C VAL A 169 -4.12 -21.54 -37.21
N LEU A 170 -2.94 -21.73 -36.62
CA LEU A 170 -2.06 -22.86 -36.97
C LEU A 170 -2.70 -24.23 -36.63
N LYS A 171 -3.42 -24.34 -35.53
CA LYS A 171 -4.07 -25.58 -35.11
C LYS A 171 -5.34 -25.91 -35.88
N PHE A 172 -6.14 -24.93 -36.23
CA PHE A 172 -7.48 -25.11 -36.77
C PHE A 172 -7.63 -24.59 -38.22
N GLY A 173 -6.59 -23.98 -38.81
CA GLY A 173 -6.63 -23.37 -40.12
C GLY A 173 -7.29 -21.98 -40.15
N GLU A 174 -7.22 -21.33 -41.30
CA GLU A 174 -7.89 -20.04 -41.52
C GLU A 174 -9.42 -20.21 -41.64
N GLN A 175 -10.17 -19.11 -41.40
CA GLN A 175 -11.62 -19.16 -41.57
C GLN A 175 -11.99 -19.45 -43.03
N PRO A 176 -12.88 -20.42 -43.32
CA PRO A 176 -13.32 -20.66 -44.67
C PRO A 176 -14.08 -19.44 -45.21
N GLN A 177 -13.67 -18.96 -46.36
CA GLN A 177 -14.22 -17.76 -46.98
C GLN A 177 -15.59 -17.96 -47.64
N SER A 178 -16.09 -19.24 -47.79
CA SER A 178 -17.40 -19.53 -48.41
C SER A 178 -18.16 -20.63 -47.70
N GLU A 179 -19.51 -20.51 -47.70
CA GLU A 179 -20.42 -21.48 -47.08
C GLU A 179 -20.47 -22.86 -47.82
N ALA A 180 -19.98 -22.92 -49.04
CA ALA A 180 -20.06 -24.14 -49.88
C ALA A 180 -19.06 -25.26 -49.51
N GLU A 181 -18.05 -24.98 -48.65
CA GLU A 181 -16.98 -25.95 -48.31
C GLU A 181 -17.19 -26.69 -46.97
N LYS A 182 -18.36 -26.59 -46.38
CA LYS A 182 -18.59 -27.15 -45.02
C LYS A 182 -18.94 -28.65 -45.07
N THR A 183 -17.94 -29.50 -45.02
CA THR A 183 -18.16 -30.89 -44.60
C THR A 183 -18.42 -30.98 -43.10
N SER A 184 -19.14 -32.08 -42.65
CA SER A 184 -19.51 -32.22 -41.20
C SER A 184 -18.32 -32.22 -40.23
N GLN A 185 -17.15 -32.63 -40.67
CA GLN A 185 -15.88 -32.57 -39.90
C GLN A 185 -15.32 -31.16 -39.81
N GLN A 186 -15.38 -30.41 -40.88
CA GLN A 186 -14.95 -28.99 -40.92
C GLN A 186 -15.86 -28.15 -40.05
N SER A 187 -17.17 -28.39 -40.01
CA SER A 187 -18.09 -27.66 -39.14
C SER A 187 -17.84 -27.92 -37.65
N ARG A 188 -17.36 -29.10 -37.25
CA ARG A 188 -16.97 -29.41 -35.87
C ARG A 188 -15.67 -28.70 -35.48
N SER A 189 -14.67 -28.74 -36.34
CA SER A 189 -13.40 -28.03 -36.16
C SER A 189 -13.61 -26.51 -36.06
N GLN A 190 -14.48 -25.98 -36.90
CA GLN A 190 -14.83 -24.55 -36.89
C GLN A 190 -15.54 -24.14 -35.60
N ARG A 191 -16.50 -24.90 -35.11
CA ARG A 191 -17.18 -24.64 -33.83
C ARG A 191 -16.20 -24.65 -32.66
N LEU A 192 -15.25 -25.58 -32.62
CA LEU A 192 -14.21 -25.64 -31.61
C LEU A 192 -13.30 -24.43 -31.67
N ARG A 193 -12.93 -23.98 -32.87
CA ARG A 193 -12.14 -22.80 -33.07
C ARG A 193 -12.86 -21.52 -32.60
N ASP A 194 -14.13 -21.36 -33.01
CA ASP A 194 -14.93 -20.20 -32.65
C ASP A 194 -15.15 -20.15 -31.13
N SER A 195 -15.39 -21.31 -30.48
CA SER A 195 -15.46 -21.40 -29.01
C SER A 195 -14.14 -20.98 -28.34
N ARG A 196 -13.00 -21.45 -28.87
CA ARG A 196 -11.69 -21.10 -28.34
C ARG A 196 -11.32 -19.63 -28.59
N SER A 197 -11.72 -19.05 -29.71
CA SER A 197 -11.55 -17.64 -29.98
C SER A 197 -12.31 -16.80 -28.94
N LEU A 198 -13.57 -17.16 -28.68
CA LEU A 198 -14.40 -16.49 -27.68
C LEU A 198 -13.82 -16.62 -26.26
N GLU A 199 -13.30 -17.79 -25.89
CA GLU A 199 -12.63 -18.00 -24.60
C GLU A 199 -11.37 -17.12 -24.45
N ILE A 200 -10.59 -16.97 -25.54
CA ILE A 200 -9.42 -16.10 -25.58
C ILE A 200 -9.85 -14.63 -25.39
N ASP A 201 -10.85 -14.17 -26.14
CA ASP A 201 -11.37 -12.82 -26.05
C ASP A 201 -11.82 -12.51 -24.61
N GLN A 202 -12.65 -13.36 -24.03
CA GLN A 202 -13.12 -13.20 -22.66
C GLN A 202 -11.97 -13.18 -21.65
N LEU A 203 -11.00 -14.07 -21.79
CA LEU A 203 -9.85 -14.14 -20.89
C LEU A 203 -9.04 -12.83 -20.89
N PHE A 204 -8.77 -12.27 -22.07
CA PHE A 204 -7.98 -11.06 -22.19
C PHE A 204 -8.76 -9.81 -21.78
N ASP A 205 -10.07 -9.76 -22.08
CA ASP A 205 -10.95 -8.69 -21.62
C ASP A 205 -11.07 -8.67 -20.09
N ASP A 206 -11.30 -9.83 -19.48
CA ASP A 206 -11.37 -9.99 -18.02
C ASP A 206 -10.04 -9.62 -17.36
N TRP A 207 -8.93 -10.04 -17.94
CA TRP A 207 -7.60 -9.75 -17.43
C TRP A 207 -7.25 -8.27 -17.56
N SER A 208 -7.53 -7.64 -18.69
CA SER A 208 -7.35 -6.21 -18.90
C SER A 208 -8.16 -5.40 -17.89
N SER A 209 -9.44 -5.71 -17.76
CA SER A 209 -10.35 -5.05 -16.83
C SER A 209 -9.88 -5.20 -15.37
N TRP A 210 -9.46 -6.42 -14.99
CA TRP A 210 -8.93 -6.67 -13.66
C TRP A 210 -7.64 -5.88 -13.41
N TYR A 211 -6.72 -5.86 -14.39
CA TYR A 211 -5.45 -5.17 -14.26
C TYR A 211 -5.64 -3.65 -14.15
N GLU A 212 -6.53 -3.08 -14.96
CA GLU A 212 -6.89 -1.66 -14.88
C GLU A 212 -7.47 -1.32 -13.50
N ARG A 213 -8.45 -2.07 -13.04
CA ARG A 213 -9.09 -1.84 -11.73
C ARG A 213 -8.13 -2.00 -10.55
N THR A 214 -7.13 -2.87 -10.64
CA THR A 214 -6.11 -3.04 -9.60
C THR A 214 -5.11 -1.89 -9.56
N ARG A 215 -4.94 -1.15 -10.65
CA ARG A 215 -3.97 -0.06 -10.77
C ARG A 215 -4.60 1.32 -10.67
N LYS A 216 -5.82 1.47 -11.16
CA LYS A 216 -6.50 2.76 -11.15
C LYS A 216 -6.89 3.15 -9.73
N MET A 217 -6.46 4.34 -9.32
CA MET A 217 -6.86 4.92 -8.03
C MET A 217 -8.31 5.40 -8.09
N VAL A 218 -8.98 5.38 -6.93
CA VAL A 218 -10.32 5.96 -6.81
C VAL A 218 -10.25 7.46 -7.08
N ASP A 219 -11.23 7.97 -7.83
CA ASP A 219 -11.30 9.39 -8.21
C ASP A 219 -11.65 10.33 -7.04
N ASP A 220 -11.83 9.79 -5.82
CA ASP A 220 -12.10 10.59 -4.64
C ASP A 220 -10.89 11.47 -4.28
N PRO A 221 -11.06 12.82 -4.29
CA PRO A 221 -9.98 13.73 -3.93
C PRO A 221 -9.62 13.72 -2.44
N ASN A 222 -10.43 13.08 -1.59
CA ASN A 222 -10.22 13.05 -0.15
C ASN A 222 -9.53 11.76 0.27
N PRO A 223 -8.19 11.78 0.47
CA PRO A 223 -7.50 10.62 1.00
C PRO A 223 -7.99 10.31 2.42
N TYR A 224 -8.08 9.04 2.74
CA TYR A 224 -8.31 8.61 4.12
C TYR A 224 -7.11 9.02 4.97
N VAL A 225 -7.37 9.76 6.04
CA VAL A 225 -6.33 10.22 6.98
C VAL A 225 -6.74 9.85 8.39
N GLU A 226 -5.82 9.25 9.10
CA GLU A 226 -5.98 8.82 10.48
C GLU A 226 -4.87 9.41 11.36
N ILE A 227 -5.26 9.94 12.51
CA ILE A 227 -4.33 10.40 13.53
C ILE A 227 -3.97 9.20 14.40
N LYS A 228 -2.68 8.85 14.44
CA LYS A 228 -2.20 7.68 15.21
C LYS A 228 -1.65 8.05 16.58
N ALA A 229 -1.04 9.22 16.70
CA ALA A 229 -0.56 9.74 17.98
C ALA A 229 -0.31 11.25 17.91
N VAL A 230 -0.33 11.91 19.06
CA VAL A 230 0.00 13.34 19.20
C VAL A 230 1.05 13.48 20.30
N PHE A 231 2.11 14.20 20.01
CA PHE A 231 3.22 14.47 20.93
C PHE A 231 3.32 15.97 21.17
N VAL A 232 3.23 16.38 22.42
CA VAL A 232 3.26 17.78 22.83
C VAL A 232 4.60 18.08 23.52
N GLY A 233 5.27 19.14 23.11
CA GLY A 233 6.55 19.61 23.68
C GLY A 233 6.42 20.36 25.01
#